data_f6e9cc8b4a96bb86096950ba93f208f5
#
_entry.id   f6e9cc8b4a96bb86096950ba93f208f5
#
_cell.length_a   1.000
_cell.length_b   1.000
_cell.length_c   1.000
_cell.angle_alpha   90.00
_cell.angle_beta   90.00
_cell.angle_gamma   90.00
#
_symmetry.space_group_name_H-M   'P 1'
#
loop_
_entity.id
_entity.type
_entity.pdbx_description
1 polymer ?
#
loop_
_entity_poly.entity_id
_entity_poly.type
_entity_poly.pdbx_seq_one_letter_code
_entity_poly.pdbx_strand_id
1 'polypeptide(L)'
;MEQLIEEFRLQKVRKSYGNQLSGGERRRTEIARAVAINPSFILLDEPFAGVAPIAVEDIQNIVGTLKDKNIGVIITDHNVDETLAITDRTYLLYEGKILKAGTAEDLANDEMVRKVYLGSNFELRSSPQMRRKMREKEEQEREEALRQLGHTHIVEDEDDLL
;
A
#
# COMPACT_ATOMS: atom_id res chain seq x y z
N MET A 1 -6.19 23.08 -3.56
CA MET A 1 -5.46 23.07 -2.26
C MET A 1 -6.26 22.31 -1.20
N GLU A 2 -7.54 22.64 -0.94
CA GLU A 2 -8.36 21.97 0.09
C GLU A 2 -8.44 20.44 -0.14
N GLN A 3 -8.66 20.01 -1.38
CA GLN A 3 -8.69 18.58 -1.73
C GLN A 3 -7.41 17.85 -1.33
N LEU A 4 -6.23 18.45 -1.54
CA LEU A 4 -4.97 17.86 -1.13
C LEU A 4 -4.83 17.77 0.40
N ILE A 5 -5.27 18.82 1.12
CA ILE A 5 -5.26 18.80 2.58
C ILE A 5 -6.12 17.66 3.12
N GLU A 6 -7.26 17.41 2.52
CA GLU A 6 -8.16 16.32 2.88
C GLU A 6 -7.59 14.96 2.51
N GLU A 7 -7.17 14.79 1.26
CA GLU A 7 -6.61 13.55 0.73
C GLU A 7 -5.39 13.07 1.51
N PHE A 8 -4.50 14.00 1.89
CA PHE A 8 -3.28 13.70 2.65
C PHE A 8 -3.48 13.77 4.17
N ARG A 9 -4.72 13.93 4.66
CA ARG A 9 -5.08 13.98 6.08
C ARG A 9 -4.28 15.04 6.86
N LEU A 10 -4.16 16.23 6.29
CA LEU A 10 -3.38 17.35 6.85
C LEU A 10 -4.24 18.41 7.57
N GLN A 11 -5.55 18.19 7.74
CA GLN A 11 -6.48 19.17 8.32
C GLN A 11 -6.03 19.65 9.71
N LYS A 12 -5.59 18.70 10.56
CA LYS A 12 -5.18 18.99 11.94
C LYS A 12 -3.91 19.85 12.03
N VAL A 13 -3.04 19.73 11.04
CA VAL A 13 -1.73 20.40 10.99
C VAL A 13 -1.68 21.59 10.03
N ARG A 14 -2.81 21.96 9.45
CA ARG A 14 -2.93 23.03 8.44
C ARG A 14 -2.26 24.35 8.83
N LYS A 15 -2.26 24.69 10.14
CA LYS A 15 -1.70 25.94 10.68
C LYS A 15 -0.40 25.73 11.46
N SER A 16 0.12 24.49 11.50
CA SER A 16 1.33 24.16 12.22
C SER A 16 2.56 24.55 11.41
N TYR A 17 3.62 24.93 12.11
CA TYR A 17 4.93 25.10 11.48
C TYR A 17 5.57 23.74 11.18
N GLY A 18 6.41 23.67 10.15
CA GLY A 18 7.04 22.43 9.70
C GLY A 18 7.87 21.71 10.76
N ASN A 19 8.46 22.44 11.71
CA ASN A 19 9.21 21.88 12.83
C ASN A 19 8.34 21.29 13.95
N GLN A 20 7.02 21.52 13.90
CA GLN A 20 6.04 20.97 14.86
C GLN A 20 5.40 19.69 14.35
N LEU A 21 5.64 19.31 13.10
CA LEU A 21 5.07 18.13 12.48
C LEU A 21 5.79 16.86 12.96
N SER A 22 5.03 15.82 13.27
CA SER A 22 5.57 14.46 13.41
C SER A 22 6.21 13.97 12.11
N GLY A 23 7.04 12.93 12.16
CA GLY A 23 7.68 12.35 10.97
C GLY A 23 6.67 12.00 9.87
N GLY A 24 5.58 11.32 10.22
CA GLY A 24 4.52 10.96 9.26
C GLY A 24 3.78 12.16 8.68
N GLU A 25 3.44 13.17 9.49
CA GLU A 25 2.79 14.41 9.03
C GLU A 25 3.69 15.19 8.09
N ARG A 26 4.98 15.28 8.42
CA ARG A 26 5.98 15.92 7.57
C ARG A 26 6.07 15.21 6.22
N ARG A 27 6.17 13.89 6.21
CA ARG A 27 6.28 13.10 4.98
C ARG A 27 5.03 13.26 4.10
N ARG A 28 3.83 13.18 4.69
CA ARG A 28 2.57 13.44 3.95
C ARG A 28 2.53 14.86 3.37
N THR A 29 3.00 15.86 4.10
CA THR A 29 3.08 17.26 3.63
C THR A 29 4.07 17.41 2.47
N GLU A 30 5.23 16.76 2.53
CA GLU A 30 6.23 16.76 1.46
C GLU A 30 5.67 16.16 0.17
N ILE A 31 4.98 15.00 0.27
CA ILE A 31 4.36 14.36 -0.89
C ILE A 31 3.22 15.22 -1.43
N ALA A 32 2.33 15.75 -0.57
CA ALA A 32 1.24 16.63 -0.97
C ALA A 32 1.73 17.85 -1.75
N ARG A 33 2.84 18.45 -1.31
CA ARG A 33 3.48 19.58 -2.00
C ARG A 33 4.00 19.18 -3.39
N ALA A 34 4.59 17.98 -3.51
CA ALA A 34 5.05 17.48 -4.80
C ALA A 34 3.89 17.20 -5.76
N VAL A 35 2.78 16.69 -5.26
CA VAL A 35 1.55 16.41 -6.06
C VAL A 35 0.85 17.70 -6.50
N ALA A 36 0.98 18.79 -5.74
CA ALA A 36 0.27 20.05 -6.01
C ALA A 36 0.57 20.66 -7.41
N ILE A 37 1.70 20.33 -8.02
CA ILE A 37 2.08 20.76 -9.37
C ILE A 37 1.61 19.81 -10.47
N ASN A 38 0.84 18.79 -10.13
CA ASN A 38 0.31 17.78 -11.04
C ASN A 38 1.41 17.08 -11.90
N PRO A 39 2.40 16.45 -11.28
CA PRO A 39 3.52 15.83 -11.98
C PRO A 39 3.12 14.51 -12.64
N SER A 40 3.85 14.13 -13.70
CA SER A 40 3.73 12.78 -14.28
C SER A 40 4.49 11.72 -13.48
N PHE A 41 5.55 12.13 -12.76
CA PHE A 41 6.40 11.25 -11.93
C PHE A 41 6.81 11.94 -10.64
N ILE A 42 6.95 11.15 -9.57
CA ILE A 42 7.46 11.58 -8.28
C ILE A 42 8.58 10.62 -7.86
N LEU A 43 9.69 11.19 -7.35
CA LEU A 43 10.75 10.44 -6.70
C LEU A 43 10.61 10.59 -5.19
N LEU A 44 10.56 9.48 -4.48
CA LEU A 44 10.52 9.40 -3.03
C LEU A 44 11.82 8.76 -2.54
N ASP A 45 12.65 9.56 -1.89
CA ASP A 45 13.89 9.09 -1.30
C ASP A 45 13.68 8.78 0.18
N GLU A 46 13.89 7.51 0.54
CA GLU A 46 13.69 6.95 1.88
C GLU A 46 12.35 7.37 2.55
N PRO A 47 11.18 7.14 1.90
CA PRO A 47 9.92 7.64 2.43
C PRO A 47 9.52 7.01 3.78
N PHE A 48 10.08 5.86 4.14
CA PHE A 48 9.78 5.14 5.39
C PHE A 48 10.80 5.41 6.50
N ALA A 49 11.90 6.12 6.21
CA ALA A 49 12.94 6.40 7.20
C ALA A 49 12.44 7.29 8.34
N GLY A 50 12.66 6.85 9.59
CA GLY A 50 12.27 7.60 10.78
C GLY A 50 10.77 7.79 10.98
N VAL A 51 9.95 6.98 10.32
CA VAL A 51 8.49 7.04 10.40
C VAL A 51 7.97 5.93 11.30
N ALA A 52 7.02 6.25 12.18
CA ALA A 52 6.38 5.24 13.02
C ALA A 52 5.58 4.22 12.19
N PRO A 53 5.50 2.93 12.59
CA PRO A 53 4.85 1.88 11.80
C PRO A 53 3.42 2.20 11.33
N ILE A 54 2.63 2.86 12.18
CA ILE A 54 1.27 3.27 11.83
C ILE A 54 1.23 4.31 10.70
N ALA A 55 2.25 5.17 10.62
CA ALA A 55 2.33 6.18 9.56
C ALA A 55 2.97 5.64 8.27
N VAL A 56 3.67 4.51 8.31
CA VAL A 56 4.14 3.79 7.11
C VAL A 56 2.95 3.35 6.27
N GLU A 57 1.91 2.77 6.88
CA GLU A 57 0.70 2.35 6.18
C GLU A 57 -0.02 3.54 5.51
N ASP A 58 -0.05 4.71 6.16
CA ASP A 58 -0.59 5.93 5.55
C ASP A 58 0.19 6.33 4.29
N ILE A 59 1.52 6.25 4.32
CA ILE A 59 2.38 6.56 3.16
C ILE A 59 2.16 5.54 2.04
N GLN A 60 2.08 4.25 2.36
CA GLN A 60 1.78 3.19 1.39
C GLN A 60 0.43 3.42 0.70
N ASN A 61 -0.60 3.80 1.45
CA ASN A 61 -1.93 4.14 0.89
C ASN A 61 -1.86 5.36 -0.04
N ILE A 62 -1.09 6.38 0.33
CA ILE A 62 -0.87 7.55 -0.51
C ILE A 62 -0.20 7.15 -1.83
N VAL A 63 0.88 6.36 -1.79
CA VAL A 63 1.57 5.87 -3.01
C VAL A 63 0.59 5.12 -3.91
N GLY A 64 -0.27 4.27 -3.34
CA GLY A 64 -1.30 3.59 -4.10
C GLY A 64 -2.29 4.55 -4.78
N THR A 65 -2.73 5.61 -4.06
CA THR A 65 -3.61 6.64 -4.64
C THR A 65 -2.92 7.40 -5.79
N LEU A 66 -1.60 7.63 -5.71
CA LEU A 66 -0.83 8.26 -6.80
C LEU A 66 -0.83 7.38 -8.05
N LYS A 67 -0.68 6.07 -7.89
CA LYS A 67 -0.78 5.10 -9.00
C LYS A 67 -2.16 5.14 -9.66
N ASP A 68 -3.23 5.19 -8.87
CA ASP A 68 -4.61 5.29 -9.39
C ASP A 68 -4.84 6.59 -10.18
N LYS A 69 -4.06 7.64 -9.90
CA LYS A 69 -4.03 8.91 -10.65
C LYS A 69 -3.10 8.91 -11.87
N ASN A 70 -2.52 7.77 -12.23
CA ASN A 70 -1.52 7.63 -13.28
C ASN A 70 -0.25 8.46 -13.04
N ILE A 71 0.12 8.70 -11.79
CA ILE A 71 1.40 9.32 -11.42
C ILE A 71 2.41 8.18 -11.20
N GLY A 72 3.49 8.16 -11.98
CA GLY A 72 4.59 7.23 -11.78
C GLY A 72 5.34 7.54 -10.48
N VAL A 73 5.64 6.52 -9.66
CA VAL A 73 6.38 6.70 -8.41
C VAL A 73 7.65 5.88 -8.44
N ILE A 74 8.78 6.51 -8.21
CA ILE A 74 10.07 5.85 -7.99
C ILE A 74 10.40 6.00 -6.51
N ILE A 75 10.72 4.88 -5.86
CA ILE A 75 11.05 4.83 -4.42
C ILE A 75 12.45 4.27 -4.27
N THR A 76 13.28 4.94 -3.47
CA THR A 76 14.51 4.39 -2.92
C THR A 76 14.31 4.21 -1.42
N ASP A 77 14.51 3.00 -0.90
CA ASP A 77 14.41 2.75 0.55
C ASP A 77 15.20 1.48 0.91
N HIS A 78 15.65 1.41 2.13
CA HIS A 78 16.30 0.22 2.71
C HIS A 78 15.30 -0.68 3.46
N ASN A 79 14.07 -0.21 3.70
CA ASN A 79 12.96 -0.99 4.24
C ASN A 79 12.33 -1.86 3.15
N VAL A 80 12.89 -3.05 2.97
CA VAL A 80 12.52 -3.96 1.87
C VAL A 80 11.07 -4.39 1.98
N ASP A 81 10.62 -4.81 3.17
CA ASP A 81 9.25 -5.30 3.41
C ASP A 81 8.22 -4.27 2.97
N GLU A 82 8.40 -3.03 3.40
CA GLU A 82 7.47 -1.94 3.13
C GLU A 82 7.50 -1.49 1.66
N THR A 83 8.67 -1.57 1.04
CA THR A 83 8.87 -1.19 -0.36
C THR A 83 8.32 -2.26 -1.30
N LEU A 84 8.64 -3.53 -1.09
CA LEU A 84 8.15 -4.63 -1.91
C LEU A 84 6.62 -4.75 -1.86
N ALA A 85 6.01 -4.42 -0.73
CA ALA A 85 4.55 -4.47 -0.57
C ALA A 85 3.79 -3.54 -1.53
N ILE A 86 4.42 -2.47 -2.05
CA ILE A 86 3.72 -1.43 -2.84
C ILE A 86 4.30 -1.20 -4.24
N THR A 87 5.42 -1.84 -4.58
CA THR A 87 6.08 -1.67 -5.88
C THR A 87 5.63 -2.73 -6.88
N ASP A 88 5.43 -2.34 -8.14
CA ASP A 88 5.14 -3.26 -9.24
C ASP A 88 6.42 -3.90 -9.77
N ARG A 89 7.54 -3.15 -9.69
CA ARG A 89 8.87 -3.59 -10.13
C ARG A 89 9.94 -3.00 -9.22
N THR A 90 10.87 -3.85 -8.80
CA THR A 90 11.96 -3.47 -7.90
C THR A 90 13.31 -3.80 -8.53
N TYR A 91 14.28 -2.94 -8.27
CA TYR A 91 15.69 -3.12 -8.63
C TYR A 91 16.48 -3.21 -7.34
N LEU A 92 17.07 -4.35 -7.06
CA LEU A 92 17.92 -4.54 -5.90
C LEU A 92 19.36 -4.16 -6.24
N LEU A 93 19.87 -3.12 -5.56
CA LEU A 93 21.24 -2.67 -5.71
C LEU A 93 22.11 -3.27 -4.59
N TYR A 94 23.23 -3.87 -4.98
CA TYR A 94 24.22 -4.42 -4.07
C TYR A 94 25.61 -4.11 -4.59
N GLU A 95 26.49 -3.54 -3.74
CA GLU A 95 27.85 -3.13 -4.09
C GLU A 95 27.93 -2.30 -5.39
N GLY A 96 27.01 -1.35 -5.56
CA GLY A 96 26.97 -0.44 -6.70
C GLY A 96 26.51 -1.06 -8.03
N LYS A 97 25.95 -2.29 -8.00
CA LYS A 97 25.43 -2.99 -9.17
C LYS A 97 23.99 -3.44 -8.94
N ILE A 98 23.23 -3.59 -10.03
CA ILE A 98 21.92 -4.25 -9.94
C ILE A 98 22.16 -5.74 -9.78
N LEU A 99 21.85 -6.28 -8.60
CA LEU A 99 21.92 -7.69 -8.28
C LEU A 99 20.78 -8.45 -8.95
N LYS A 100 19.55 -7.93 -8.81
CA LYS A 100 18.34 -8.51 -9.36
C LYS A 100 17.32 -7.44 -9.68
N ALA A 101 16.43 -7.68 -10.64
CA ALA A 101 15.26 -6.85 -10.92
C ALA A 101 14.06 -7.74 -11.26
N GLY A 102 12.87 -7.38 -10.77
CA GLY A 102 11.66 -8.15 -10.99
C GLY A 102 10.50 -7.66 -10.13
N THR A 103 9.45 -8.46 -10.06
CA THR A 103 8.34 -8.27 -9.13
C THR A 103 8.76 -8.60 -7.70
N ALA A 104 7.92 -8.28 -6.73
CA ALA A 104 8.16 -8.63 -5.34
C ALA A 104 8.31 -10.15 -5.14
N GLU A 105 7.49 -10.94 -5.84
CA GLU A 105 7.53 -12.40 -5.84
C GLU A 105 8.83 -12.95 -6.46
N ASP A 106 9.28 -12.37 -7.57
CA ASP A 106 10.53 -12.75 -8.21
C ASP A 106 11.73 -12.56 -7.27
N LEU A 107 11.75 -11.46 -6.53
CA LEU A 107 12.81 -11.17 -5.57
C LEU A 107 12.70 -12.05 -4.32
N ALA A 108 11.52 -12.24 -3.79
CA ALA A 108 11.27 -13.03 -2.58
C ALA A 108 11.61 -14.52 -2.77
N ASN A 109 11.49 -15.05 -4.00
CA ASN A 109 11.79 -16.44 -4.35
C ASN A 109 13.23 -16.67 -4.83
N ASP A 110 14.01 -15.61 -5.05
CA ASP A 110 15.39 -15.74 -5.51
C ASP A 110 16.33 -16.10 -4.36
N GLU A 111 17.03 -17.22 -4.48
CA GLU A 111 17.95 -17.73 -3.44
C GLU A 111 19.09 -16.77 -3.11
N MET A 112 19.64 -16.08 -4.12
CA MET A 112 20.73 -15.13 -3.94
C MET A 112 20.23 -13.89 -3.19
N VAL A 113 19.06 -13.38 -3.56
CA VAL A 113 18.41 -12.23 -2.90
C VAL A 113 18.11 -12.57 -1.44
N ARG A 114 17.55 -13.74 -1.17
CA ARG A 114 17.30 -14.21 0.21
C ARG A 114 18.58 -14.31 1.02
N LYS A 115 19.62 -14.90 0.45
CA LYS A 115 20.90 -15.10 1.14
C LYS A 115 21.62 -13.80 1.47
N VAL A 116 21.60 -12.82 0.55
CA VAL A 116 22.42 -11.60 0.65
C VAL A 116 21.66 -10.45 1.28
N TYR A 117 20.34 -10.40 1.14
CA TYR A 117 19.57 -9.21 1.45
C TYR A 117 18.34 -9.44 2.35
N LEU A 118 17.47 -10.40 2.02
CA LEU A 118 16.19 -10.58 2.71
C LEU A 118 16.29 -11.42 4.00
N GLY A 119 17.23 -12.38 4.02
CA GLY A 119 17.30 -13.39 5.07
C GLY A 119 16.38 -14.60 4.80
N SER A 120 16.64 -15.70 5.50
CA SER A 120 15.92 -16.99 5.31
C SER A 120 14.45 -16.93 5.72
N ASN A 121 14.10 -16.10 6.69
CA ASN A 121 12.76 -16.02 7.28
C ASN A 121 11.89 -14.89 6.67
N PHE A 122 12.33 -14.32 5.55
CA PHE A 122 11.57 -13.27 4.88
C PHE A 122 10.25 -13.81 4.34
N GLU A 123 9.16 -13.12 4.64
CA GLU A 123 7.82 -13.37 4.10
C GLU A 123 7.30 -12.10 3.43
N LEU A 124 6.83 -12.23 2.19
CA LEU A 124 6.28 -11.11 1.43
C LEU A 124 4.97 -10.64 2.05
N ARG A 125 4.88 -9.36 2.40
CA ARG A 125 3.66 -8.75 2.93
C ARG A 125 2.79 -8.22 1.80
N SER A 126 1.48 -8.46 1.92
CA SER A 126 0.49 -7.83 1.04
C SER A 126 0.39 -6.34 1.31
N SER A 127 0.24 -5.53 0.26
CA SER A 127 0.01 -4.09 0.41
C SER A 127 -1.30 -3.81 1.16
N PRO A 128 -1.44 -2.65 1.83
CA PRO A 128 -2.70 -2.27 2.48
C PRO A 128 -3.89 -2.29 1.53
N GLN A 129 -3.70 -1.87 0.28
CA GLN A 129 -4.73 -1.89 -0.76
C GLN A 129 -5.13 -3.32 -1.14
N MET A 130 -4.15 -4.23 -1.26
CA MET A 130 -4.42 -5.64 -1.56
C MET A 130 -5.16 -6.31 -0.42
N ARG A 131 -4.75 -6.07 0.84
CA ARG A 131 -5.46 -6.55 2.03
C ARG A 131 -6.90 -6.03 2.10
N ARG A 132 -7.12 -4.77 1.71
CA ARG A 132 -8.46 -4.20 1.65
C ARG A 132 -9.32 -4.85 0.58
N LYS A 133 -8.80 -5.02 -0.65
CA LYS A 133 -9.49 -5.71 -1.75
C LYS A 133 -9.84 -7.16 -1.41
N MET A 134 -8.94 -7.86 -0.74
CA MET A 134 -9.20 -9.24 -0.29
C MET A 134 -10.35 -9.29 0.72
N ARG A 135 -10.38 -8.38 1.71
CA ARG A 135 -11.48 -8.30 2.69
C ARG A 135 -12.81 -7.94 2.04
N GLU A 136 -12.84 -6.97 1.13
CA GLU A 136 -14.04 -6.59 0.38
C GLU A 136 -14.58 -7.77 -0.45
N LYS A 137 -13.69 -8.56 -1.06
CA LYS A 137 -14.05 -9.76 -1.80
C LYS A 137 -14.61 -10.87 -0.89
N GLU A 138 -13.96 -11.16 0.23
CA GLU A 138 -14.42 -12.13 1.23
C GLU A 138 -15.80 -11.75 1.80
N GLU A 139 -16.03 -10.45 2.04
CA GLU A 139 -17.31 -9.94 2.53
C GLU A 139 -18.41 -10.10 1.49
N GLN A 140 -18.13 -9.81 0.21
CA GLN A 140 -19.07 -10.04 -0.89
C GLN A 140 -19.41 -11.53 -1.06
N GLU A 141 -18.40 -12.40 -1.07
CA GLU A 141 -18.59 -13.86 -1.16
C GLU A 141 -19.44 -14.40 0.01
N ARG A 142 -19.22 -13.86 1.21
CA ARG A 142 -20.01 -14.20 2.41
C ARG A 142 -21.47 -13.73 2.30
N GLU A 143 -21.69 -12.51 1.80
CA GLU A 143 -23.06 -11.99 1.59
C GLU A 143 -23.81 -12.79 0.53
N GLU A 144 -23.14 -13.17 -0.59
CA GLU A 144 -23.73 -14.00 -1.62
C GLU A 144 -24.09 -15.40 -1.09
N ALA A 145 -23.22 -16.01 -0.29
CA ALA A 145 -23.47 -17.30 0.33
C ALA A 145 -24.70 -17.25 1.29
N LEU A 146 -24.81 -16.17 2.08
CA LEU A 146 -25.97 -15.96 2.97
C LEU A 146 -27.27 -15.74 2.19
N ARG A 147 -27.25 -15.03 1.07
CA ARG A 147 -28.42 -14.86 0.19
C ARG A 147 -28.86 -16.18 -0.43
N GLN A 148 -27.95 -17.05 -0.84
CA GLN A 148 -28.25 -18.36 -1.39
C GLN A 148 -28.87 -19.27 -0.34
N LEU A 149 -28.36 -19.27 0.90
CA LEU A 149 -28.92 -20.03 2.03
C LEU A 149 -30.31 -19.51 2.44
N GLY A 150 -30.55 -18.20 2.41
CA GLY A 150 -31.85 -17.60 2.70
C GLY A 150 -32.94 -17.94 1.65
N HIS A 151 -32.55 -18.17 0.39
CA HIS A 151 -33.50 -18.58 -0.66
C HIS A 151 -33.90 -20.07 -0.57
N THR A 152 -33.01 -20.92 -0.02
CA THR A 152 -33.31 -22.38 0.12
C THR A 152 -34.31 -22.64 1.21
N HIS A 153 -34.45 -21.79 2.23
CA HIS A 153 -35.39 -21.97 3.32
C HIS A 153 -36.84 -21.54 3.03
N ILE A 154 -37.07 -20.79 1.92
CA ILE A 154 -38.42 -20.31 1.54
C ILE A 154 -39.14 -21.28 0.60
N VAL A 155 -38.44 -22.25 0.01
CA VAL A 155 -39.01 -23.18 -0.99
C VAL A 155 -39.49 -24.50 -0.35
N GLU A 156 -39.07 -24.81 0.89
CA GLU A 156 -39.47 -26.08 1.55
C GLU A 156 -40.79 -26.01 2.33
N ASP A 157 -41.37 -24.82 2.55
CA ASP A 157 -42.62 -24.68 3.36
C ASP A 157 -43.92 -24.59 2.54
N GLU A 158 -43.92 -24.72 1.21
CA GLU A 158 -45.13 -24.65 0.37
C GLU A 158 -45.69 -26.00 -0.09
N ASP A 159 -45.02 -27.14 0.16
CA ASP A 159 -45.49 -28.47 -0.32
C ASP A 159 -46.17 -29.35 0.74
N ASP A 160 -46.42 -28.86 1.96
CA ASP A 160 -47.06 -29.66 3.04
C ASP A 160 -48.51 -29.23 3.38
N LEU A 161 -49.24 -28.58 2.46
CA LEU A 161 -50.68 -28.27 2.61
C LEU A 161 -51.50 -28.69 1.38
N LEU A 162 -51.63 -30.00 1.17
CA LEU A 162 -52.76 -30.59 0.40
C LEU A 162 -53.10 -31.98 0.96
#